data_bb7d6fd626e945f5a14e9ad6d8ef03c5
#
_entry.id   bb7d6fd626e945f5a14e9ad6d8ef03c5
#
_cell.length_a   1.000
_cell.length_b   1.000
_cell.length_c   1.000
_cell.angle_alpha   90.00
_cell.angle_beta   90.00
_cell.angle_gamma   90.00
#
_symmetry.space_group_name_H-M   'P 1'
#
loop_
_entity.id
_entity.type
_entity.pdbx_description
1 polymer ?
#
loop_
_entity_poly.entity_id
_entity_poly.type
_entity_poly.pdbx_seq_one_letter_code
_entity_poly.pdbx_strand_id
1 'polypeptide(L)'
;MKKFILLLFVAQLSFAQNYWQQHVEYEMDINMDVSDFTFDGEQKLVYTNNSPDTITKVYYHLFFNAFQPGSQMDIRSRTIKDPDRRVGSRIFGLEEKDYGKLNISSLKQDGKNIIFEERETVLFVRLAKPLMPGEKTTLEMIFKGQVPLQIRRSGKLNKEGIDLTMTQWFPKLAEYDHEGWHPNPYIGREFHGVWGNYTVNITIDKSYVVGGTGYLQNIDEIGHGYGEKTKKTNGDLLTW
;
A
#
# COMPACT_ATOMS: atom_id res chain seq x y z
N MET A 1 -13.97 64.14 -35.55
CA MET A 1 -14.40 63.45 -34.31
C MET A 1 -13.72 62.10 -34.25
N LYS A 2 -12.66 61.98 -33.44
CA LYS A 2 -11.92 60.73 -33.24
C LYS A 2 -12.62 59.95 -32.13
N LYS A 3 -13.14 58.73 -32.46
CA LYS A 3 -13.72 57.82 -31.49
C LYS A 3 -12.58 57.07 -30.81
N PHE A 4 -12.39 57.31 -29.50
CA PHE A 4 -11.52 56.51 -28.64
C PHE A 4 -12.26 55.25 -28.30
N ILE A 5 -11.76 54.11 -28.76
CA ILE A 5 -12.19 52.78 -28.30
C ILE A 5 -11.33 52.43 -27.07
N LEU A 6 -11.95 52.49 -25.90
CA LEU A 6 -11.35 52.06 -24.65
C LEU A 6 -11.44 50.54 -24.61
N LEU A 7 -10.33 49.84 -24.89
CA LEU A 7 -10.23 48.40 -24.70
C LEU A 7 -10.10 48.13 -23.18
N LEU A 8 -11.19 47.76 -22.57
CA LEU A 8 -11.15 47.21 -21.19
C LEU A 8 -10.46 45.84 -21.25
N PHE A 9 -9.19 45.77 -20.89
CA PHE A 9 -8.52 44.51 -20.56
C PHE A 9 -9.08 44.04 -19.21
N VAL A 10 -10.06 43.16 -19.24
CA VAL A 10 -10.46 42.39 -18.07
C VAL A 10 -9.36 41.36 -17.86
N ALA A 11 -8.40 41.66 -16.97
CA ALA A 11 -7.47 40.68 -16.46
C ALA A 11 -8.30 39.65 -15.67
N GLN A 12 -8.55 38.51 -16.31
CA GLN A 12 -9.03 37.34 -15.57
C GLN A 12 -7.90 36.95 -14.59
N LEU A 13 -8.06 37.29 -13.34
CA LEU A 13 -7.30 36.72 -12.27
C LEU A 13 -7.69 35.24 -12.23
N SER A 14 -6.97 34.43 -13.00
CA SER A 14 -7.00 32.99 -12.83
C SER A 14 -6.39 32.71 -11.47
N PHE A 15 -7.26 32.50 -10.47
CA PHE A 15 -6.83 31.87 -9.23
C PHE A 15 -6.42 30.44 -9.65
N ALA A 16 -5.14 30.25 -9.94
CA ALA A 16 -4.58 28.93 -10.00
C ALA A 16 -4.80 28.33 -8.60
N GLN A 17 -5.69 27.38 -8.51
CA GLN A 17 -5.87 26.61 -7.28
C GLN A 17 -4.49 26.03 -6.98
N ASN A 18 -3.92 26.35 -5.79
CA ASN A 18 -2.64 25.80 -5.41
C ASN A 18 -2.76 24.28 -5.41
N TYR A 19 -2.27 23.65 -6.49
CA TYR A 19 -2.25 22.20 -6.58
C TYR A 19 -1.29 21.65 -5.53
N TRP A 20 -1.76 20.74 -4.72
CA TRP A 20 -0.97 20.05 -3.71
C TRP A 20 -1.20 18.55 -3.79
N GLN A 21 -0.21 17.80 -3.39
CA GLN A 21 -0.28 16.36 -3.21
C GLN A 21 0.34 16.01 -1.87
N GLN A 22 -0.24 15.04 -1.20
CA GLN A 22 0.36 14.47 -0.01
C GLN A 22 1.66 13.76 -0.36
N HIS A 23 2.55 13.61 0.63
CA HIS A 23 3.81 12.92 0.45
C HIS A 23 4.06 11.94 1.59
N VAL A 24 4.60 10.77 1.24
CA VAL A 24 4.96 9.71 2.18
C VAL A 24 6.40 9.24 1.96
N GLU A 25 7.06 8.90 3.06
CA GLU A 25 8.35 8.21 3.06
C GLU A 25 8.15 6.92 3.85
N TYR A 26 8.21 5.77 3.17
CA TYR A 26 8.09 4.44 3.76
C TYR A 26 9.46 3.82 3.99
N GLU A 27 9.64 3.23 5.17
CA GLU A 27 10.70 2.29 5.48
C GLU A 27 10.03 1.01 6.01
N MET A 28 10.30 -0.13 5.38
CA MET A 28 9.64 -1.40 5.72
C MET A 28 10.67 -2.52 5.82
N ASP A 29 10.59 -3.27 6.91
CA ASP A 29 11.35 -4.49 7.14
C ASP A 29 10.38 -5.67 7.12
N ILE A 30 10.59 -6.62 6.21
CA ILE A 30 9.71 -7.74 5.95
C ILE A 30 10.46 -9.05 6.10
N ASN A 31 9.92 -9.94 6.92
CA ASN A 31 10.41 -11.30 7.08
C ASN A 31 9.40 -12.28 6.50
N MET A 32 9.73 -12.90 5.37
CA MET A 32 8.87 -13.83 4.66
C MET A 32 9.15 -15.26 5.08
N ASP A 33 8.12 -15.95 5.56
CA ASP A 33 8.12 -17.41 5.73
C ASP A 33 7.50 -18.06 4.50
N VAL A 34 8.33 -18.72 3.71
CA VAL A 34 7.90 -19.39 2.46
C VAL A 34 7.28 -20.76 2.71
N SER A 35 7.36 -21.30 3.92
CA SER A 35 6.79 -22.62 4.26
C SER A 35 5.26 -22.57 4.36
N ASP A 36 4.70 -21.43 4.80
CA ASP A 36 3.27 -21.20 4.92
C ASP A 36 2.78 -19.93 4.16
N PHE A 37 3.71 -19.22 3.51
CA PHE A 37 3.44 -17.99 2.78
C PHE A 37 2.88 -16.87 3.67
N THR A 38 3.40 -16.76 4.87
CA THR A 38 3.14 -15.64 5.79
C THR A 38 4.34 -14.70 5.87
N PHE A 39 4.12 -13.51 6.37
CA PHE A 39 5.20 -12.55 6.60
C PHE A 39 4.90 -11.65 7.79
N ASP A 40 5.94 -11.34 8.54
CA ASP A 40 5.91 -10.29 9.57
C ASP A 40 6.48 -9.02 8.97
N GLY A 41 5.86 -7.89 9.28
CA GLY A 41 6.25 -6.59 8.76
C GLY A 41 6.32 -5.52 9.84
N GLU A 42 7.40 -4.75 9.80
CA GLU A 42 7.55 -3.49 10.50
C GLU A 42 7.52 -2.36 9.46
N GLN A 43 6.69 -1.36 9.68
CA GLN A 43 6.52 -0.23 8.78
C GLN A 43 6.70 1.06 9.56
N LYS A 44 7.59 1.92 9.07
CA LYS A 44 7.71 3.29 9.49
C LYS A 44 7.33 4.18 8.31
N LEU A 45 6.35 5.03 8.54
CA LEU A 45 5.82 5.95 7.55
C LEU A 45 5.98 7.39 8.06
N VAL A 46 6.71 8.22 7.35
CA VAL A 46 6.68 9.67 7.55
C VAL A 46 5.65 10.27 6.60
N TYR A 47 4.59 10.83 7.15
CA TYR A 47 3.52 11.49 6.40
C TYR A 47 3.65 13.00 6.47
N THR A 48 3.70 13.66 5.31
CA THR A 48 3.74 15.13 5.19
C THR A 48 2.37 15.62 4.74
N ASN A 49 1.75 16.48 5.55
CA ASN A 49 0.48 17.12 5.21
C ASN A 49 0.72 18.36 4.35
N ASN A 50 0.63 18.22 3.04
CA ASN A 50 0.75 19.32 2.09
C ASN A 50 -0.60 20.00 1.78
N SER A 51 -1.70 19.54 2.41
CA SER A 51 -3.01 20.15 2.23
C SER A 51 -3.16 21.43 3.08
N PRO A 52 -4.12 22.29 2.76
CA PRO A 52 -4.48 23.43 3.62
C PRO A 52 -5.25 23.01 4.88
N ASP A 53 -5.61 21.73 5.02
CA ASP A 53 -6.49 21.23 6.07
C ASP A 53 -5.71 20.65 7.24
N THR A 54 -6.30 20.68 8.43
CA THR A 54 -5.80 19.95 9.59
C THR A 54 -6.27 18.51 9.53
N ILE A 55 -5.32 17.58 9.48
CA ILE A 55 -5.60 16.15 9.46
C ILE A 55 -5.70 15.61 10.89
N THR A 56 -6.87 15.05 11.25
CA THR A 56 -7.13 14.49 12.60
C THR A 56 -7.25 12.96 12.59
N LYS A 57 -7.32 12.37 11.40
CA LYS A 57 -7.46 10.94 11.16
C LYS A 57 -6.78 10.57 9.86
N VAL A 58 -6.34 9.33 9.76
CA VAL A 58 -5.80 8.75 8.53
C VAL A 58 -6.45 7.39 8.29
N TYR A 59 -6.33 6.89 7.07
CA TYR A 59 -6.85 5.60 6.68
C TYR A 59 -5.77 4.79 5.98
N TYR A 60 -5.80 3.47 6.16
CA TYR A 60 -4.98 2.56 5.39
C TYR A 60 -5.83 1.56 4.65
N HIS A 61 -5.37 1.16 3.47
CA HIS A 61 -5.91 0.03 2.74
C HIS A 61 -5.22 -1.27 3.16
N LEU A 62 -6.01 -2.28 3.44
CA LEU A 62 -5.61 -3.65 3.74
C LEU A 62 -6.07 -4.55 2.59
N PHE A 63 -5.46 -4.39 1.42
CA PHE A 63 -5.98 -4.97 0.17
C PHE A 63 -6.08 -6.50 0.19
N PHE A 64 -5.18 -7.21 0.89
CA PHE A 64 -5.24 -8.66 0.99
C PHE A 64 -6.51 -9.17 1.67
N ASN A 65 -7.09 -8.39 2.59
CA ASN A 65 -8.31 -8.78 3.30
C ASN A 65 -9.53 -8.93 2.38
N ALA A 66 -9.46 -8.43 1.15
CA ALA A 66 -10.50 -8.67 0.14
C ALA A 66 -10.57 -10.13 -0.33
N PHE A 67 -9.49 -10.91 -0.15
CA PHE A 67 -9.41 -12.30 -0.58
C PHE A 67 -9.80 -13.25 0.56
N GLN A 68 -10.98 -13.02 1.12
CA GLN A 68 -11.60 -13.87 2.15
C GLN A 68 -13.07 -14.12 1.81
N PRO A 69 -13.60 -15.35 2.03
CA PRO A 69 -15.02 -15.62 1.86
C PRO A 69 -15.87 -14.67 2.69
N GLY A 70 -16.91 -14.12 2.09
CA GLY A 70 -17.80 -13.13 2.71
C GLY A 70 -17.31 -11.69 2.61
N SER A 71 -16.12 -11.42 2.06
CA SER A 71 -15.66 -10.05 1.77
C SER A 71 -16.57 -9.36 0.76
N GLN A 72 -16.57 -8.02 0.74
CA GLN A 72 -17.33 -7.26 -0.25
C GLN A 72 -16.94 -7.61 -1.69
N MET A 73 -15.65 -7.91 -1.93
CA MET A 73 -15.19 -8.37 -3.24
C MET A 73 -15.77 -9.75 -3.58
N ASP A 74 -15.80 -10.69 -2.65
CA ASP A 74 -16.40 -12.01 -2.85
C ASP A 74 -17.89 -11.89 -3.15
N ILE A 75 -18.63 -11.18 -2.30
CA ILE A 75 -20.09 -10.99 -2.46
C ILE A 75 -20.39 -10.36 -3.83
N ARG A 76 -19.71 -9.26 -4.16
CA ARG A 76 -19.90 -8.59 -5.46
C ARG A 76 -19.62 -9.54 -6.61
N SER A 77 -18.52 -10.27 -6.56
CA SER A 77 -18.09 -11.13 -7.68
C SER A 77 -19.02 -12.30 -7.95
N ARG A 78 -19.78 -12.72 -6.93
CA ARG A 78 -20.81 -13.76 -7.06
C ARG A 78 -22.19 -13.25 -7.46
N THR A 79 -22.49 -11.97 -7.16
CA THR A 79 -23.83 -11.40 -7.31
C THR A 79 -23.98 -10.47 -8.50
N ILE A 80 -22.91 -9.87 -8.97
CA ILE A 80 -22.91 -8.95 -10.12
C ILE A 80 -22.10 -9.58 -11.26
N LYS A 81 -22.71 -9.66 -12.44
CA LYS A 81 -22.02 -10.12 -13.63
C LYS A 81 -20.85 -9.18 -13.94
N ASP A 82 -19.64 -9.69 -13.87
CA ASP A 82 -18.41 -8.97 -14.17
C ASP A 82 -17.84 -9.46 -15.50
N PRO A 83 -17.41 -8.56 -16.42
CA PRO A 83 -16.68 -8.94 -17.61
C PRO A 83 -15.34 -9.60 -17.28
N ASP A 84 -14.73 -9.27 -16.14
CA ASP A 84 -13.54 -9.95 -15.62
C ASP A 84 -13.93 -11.24 -14.87
N ARG A 85 -13.82 -12.35 -15.56
CA ARG A 85 -14.16 -13.67 -15.01
C ARG A 85 -13.10 -14.28 -14.09
N ARG A 86 -12.02 -13.54 -13.77
CA ARG A 86 -10.92 -14.06 -12.95
C ARG A 86 -11.33 -14.33 -11.51
N VAL A 87 -12.26 -13.59 -10.98
CA VAL A 87 -12.72 -13.75 -9.58
C VAL A 87 -13.89 -14.74 -9.49
N GLY A 88 -15.07 -14.38 -10.00
CA GLY A 88 -16.27 -15.23 -9.89
C GLY A 88 -16.50 -15.71 -8.46
N SER A 89 -16.66 -17.03 -8.28
CA SER A 89 -16.82 -17.68 -6.98
C SER A 89 -15.50 -18.17 -6.35
N ARG A 90 -14.35 -17.83 -6.90
CA ARG A 90 -13.07 -18.37 -6.46
C ARG A 90 -12.70 -17.97 -5.04
N ILE A 91 -13.02 -16.73 -4.61
CA ILE A 91 -12.78 -16.28 -3.24
C ILE A 91 -13.63 -17.08 -2.27
N PHE A 92 -14.90 -17.32 -2.59
CA PHE A 92 -15.81 -18.11 -1.75
C PHE A 92 -15.31 -19.54 -1.50
N GLY A 93 -14.61 -20.12 -2.46
CA GLY A 93 -14.05 -21.49 -2.37
C GLY A 93 -12.69 -21.58 -1.70
N LEU A 94 -12.12 -20.49 -1.18
CA LEU A 94 -10.83 -20.53 -0.49
C LEU A 94 -10.95 -21.24 0.87
N GLU A 95 -9.89 -21.94 1.24
CA GLU A 95 -9.67 -22.44 2.61
C GLU A 95 -8.88 -21.39 3.42
N GLU A 96 -8.90 -21.48 4.74
CA GLU A 96 -8.28 -20.48 5.62
C GLU A 96 -6.78 -20.26 5.36
N LYS A 97 -6.05 -21.33 5.00
CA LYS A 97 -4.63 -21.27 4.59
C LYS A 97 -4.38 -20.46 3.31
N ASP A 98 -5.45 -20.24 2.51
CA ASP A 98 -5.42 -19.57 1.21
C ASP A 98 -6.02 -18.15 1.25
N TYR A 99 -6.47 -17.70 2.42
CA TYR A 99 -6.97 -16.34 2.59
C TYR A 99 -5.85 -15.32 2.44
N GLY A 100 -6.21 -14.15 1.94
CA GLY A 100 -5.39 -12.96 2.09
C GLY A 100 -5.67 -12.31 3.44
N LYS A 101 -4.63 -12.02 4.21
CA LYS A 101 -4.77 -11.36 5.51
C LYS A 101 -3.70 -10.30 5.69
N LEU A 102 -4.10 -9.18 6.28
CA LEU A 102 -3.23 -8.17 6.88
C LEU A 102 -3.80 -7.84 8.25
N ASN A 103 -3.12 -8.26 9.31
CA ASN A 103 -3.52 -8.07 10.69
C ASN A 103 -2.58 -7.06 11.35
N ILE A 104 -3.11 -5.99 11.91
CA ILE A 104 -2.33 -4.95 12.57
C ILE A 104 -2.25 -5.25 14.06
N SER A 105 -1.04 -5.41 14.59
CA SER A 105 -0.83 -5.68 16.02
C SER A 105 -0.48 -4.43 16.81
N SER A 106 0.14 -3.43 16.18
CA SER A 106 0.53 -2.19 16.84
C SER A 106 0.54 -1.04 15.86
N LEU A 107 0.09 0.13 16.31
CA LEU A 107 0.23 1.38 15.58
C LEU A 107 0.54 2.53 16.54
N LYS A 108 1.55 3.32 16.20
CA LYS A 108 1.99 4.47 16.98
C LYS A 108 2.03 5.73 16.10
N GLN A 109 1.79 6.87 16.71
CA GLN A 109 2.09 8.19 16.16
C GLN A 109 3.18 8.83 17.02
N ASP A 110 4.32 9.17 16.42
CA ASP A 110 5.45 9.83 17.08
C ASP A 110 5.84 9.09 18.39
N GLY A 111 5.91 7.75 18.33
CA GLY A 111 6.24 6.86 19.44
C GLY A 111 5.10 6.57 20.43
N LYS A 112 3.92 7.19 20.31
CA LYS A 112 2.76 6.98 21.19
C LYS A 112 1.74 6.07 20.55
N ASN A 113 1.26 5.05 21.30
CA ASN A 113 0.19 4.18 20.83
C ASN A 113 -1.06 4.98 20.49
N ILE A 114 -1.68 4.65 19.36
CA ILE A 114 -2.92 5.27 18.90
C ILE A 114 -4.00 4.21 18.64
N ILE A 115 -5.26 4.66 18.67
CA ILE A 115 -6.41 3.78 18.48
C ILE A 115 -6.69 3.64 16.99
N PHE A 116 -6.94 2.41 16.58
CA PHE A 116 -7.36 2.09 15.21
C PHE A 116 -8.50 1.07 15.24
N GLU A 117 -9.22 0.98 14.14
CA GLU A 117 -10.33 0.06 13.92
C GLU A 117 -10.20 -0.55 12.51
N GLU A 118 -10.16 -1.86 12.42
CA GLU A 118 -10.17 -2.58 11.15
C GLU A 118 -11.61 -2.79 10.70
N ARG A 119 -11.90 -2.38 9.47
CA ARG A 119 -13.16 -2.63 8.79
C ARG A 119 -12.86 -3.27 7.44
N GLU A 120 -12.73 -4.58 7.44
CA GLU A 120 -12.44 -5.39 6.27
C GLU A 120 -11.13 -4.94 5.56
N THR A 121 -11.24 -4.23 4.44
CA THR A 121 -10.09 -3.76 3.63
C THR A 121 -9.63 -2.35 3.98
N VAL A 122 -10.17 -1.75 5.03
CA VAL A 122 -9.84 -0.39 5.46
C VAL A 122 -9.53 -0.34 6.95
N LEU A 123 -8.41 0.24 7.31
CA LEU A 123 -8.04 0.58 8.68
C LEU A 123 -8.33 2.05 8.94
N PHE A 124 -9.13 2.32 9.98
CA PHE A 124 -9.46 3.67 10.45
C PHE A 124 -8.55 4.03 11.62
N VAL A 125 -7.85 5.15 11.52
CA VAL A 125 -6.87 5.56 12.52
C VAL A 125 -7.17 6.97 12.99
N ARG A 126 -7.35 7.16 14.29
CA ARG A 126 -7.46 8.47 14.90
C ARG A 126 -6.09 8.93 15.37
N LEU A 127 -5.63 10.08 14.88
CA LEU A 127 -4.37 10.67 15.31
C LEU A 127 -4.45 11.16 16.77
N ALA A 128 -3.41 10.88 17.56
CA ALA A 128 -3.29 11.40 18.93
C ALA A 128 -3.03 12.90 18.92
N LYS A 129 -2.26 13.39 17.94
CA LYS A 129 -2.00 14.81 17.69
C LYS A 129 -2.49 15.13 16.28
N PRO A 130 -3.37 16.14 16.11
CA PRO A 130 -3.72 16.66 14.79
C PRO A 130 -2.46 17.10 14.03
N LEU A 131 -2.44 16.85 12.73
CA LEU A 131 -1.35 17.22 11.82
C LEU A 131 -1.75 18.48 11.06
N MET A 132 -1.09 19.59 11.36
CA MET A 132 -1.38 20.88 10.74
C MET A 132 -0.85 20.94 9.30
N PRO A 133 -1.33 21.88 8.47
CA PRO A 133 -0.76 22.16 7.16
C PRO A 133 0.76 22.34 7.21
N GLY A 134 1.49 21.63 6.35
CA GLY A 134 2.95 21.65 6.27
C GLY A 134 3.69 20.83 7.34
N GLU A 135 2.99 20.29 8.34
CA GLU A 135 3.64 19.43 9.34
C GLU A 135 3.88 18.00 8.82
N LYS A 136 4.78 17.31 9.52
CA LYS A 136 5.06 15.88 9.35
C LYS A 136 4.72 15.12 10.63
N THR A 137 4.35 13.86 10.48
CA THR A 137 4.21 12.90 11.60
C THR A 137 4.76 11.55 11.20
N THR A 138 5.27 10.81 12.17
CA THR A 138 5.74 9.44 11.97
C THR A 138 4.68 8.46 12.47
N LEU A 139 4.28 7.53 11.61
CA LEU A 139 3.38 6.43 11.93
C LEU A 139 4.19 5.12 11.88
N GLU A 140 4.24 4.39 13.00
CA GLU A 140 4.99 3.15 13.14
C GLU A 140 4.00 2.01 13.35
N MET A 141 4.07 0.98 12.50
CA MET A 141 3.12 -0.12 12.46
C MET A 141 3.84 -1.47 12.51
N ILE A 142 3.31 -2.39 13.29
CA ILE A 142 3.68 -3.80 13.26
C ILE A 142 2.48 -4.58 12.75
N PHE A 143 2.71 -5.43 11.75
CA PHE A 143 1.64 -6.21 11.12
C PHE A 143 2.11 -7.61 10.73
N LYS A 144 1.16 -8.51 10.56
CA LYS A 144 1.37 -9.84 9.99
C LYS A 144 0.52 -10.00 8.75
N GLY A 145 1.11 -10.52 7.68
CA GLY A 145 0.44 -10.82 6.44
C GLY A 145 0.37 -12.31 6.14
N GLN A 146 -0.66 -12.71 5.40
CA GLN A 146 -0.78 -14.02 4.76
C GLN A 146 -1.08 -13.80 3.29
N VAL A 147 -0.27 -14.42 2.42
CA VAL A 147 -0.42 -14.28 0.97
C VAL A 147 -1.58 -15.15 0.49
N PRO A 148 -2.59 -14.58 -0.20
CA PRO A 148 -3.72 -15.35 -0.69
C PRO A 148 -3.31 -16.31 -1.82
N LEU A 149 -4.07 -17.37 -2.03
CA LEU A 149 -4.00 -18.11 -3.30
C LEU A 149 -4.28 -17.14 -4.46
N GLN A 150 -3.49 -17.22 -5.53
CA GLN A 150 -3.62 -16.24 -6.60
C GLN A 150 -4.97 -16.33 -7.32
N ILE A 151 -5.73 -15.26 -7.25
CA ILE A 151 -7.00 -15.08 -7.95
C ILE A 151 -6.90 -13.95 -8.97
N ARG A 152 -6.27 -12.84 -8.57
CA ARG A 152 -6.02 -11.69 -9.45
C ARG A 152 -4.52 -11.56 -9.70
N ARG A 153 -3.97 -10.34 -9.57
CA ARG A 153 -2.55 -10.06 -9.85
C ARG A 153 -1.62 -10.33 -8.67
N SER A 154 -2.15 -10.51 -7.48
CA SER A 154 -1.37 -10.83 -6.27
C SER A 154 -1.78 -12.19 -5.72
N GLY A 155 -0.81 -12.95 -5.22
CA GLY A 155 -1.07 -14.22 -4.59
C GLY A 155 0.10 -15.20 -4.68
N LYS A 156 -0.08 -16.35 -4.03
CA LYS A 156 0.85 -17.48 -4.06
C LYS A 156 0.45 -18.50 -5.12
N LEU A 157 1.43 -19.30 -5.56
CA LEU A 157 1.25 -20.50 -6.38
C LEU A 157 0.45 -20.23 -7.66
N ASN A 158 0.98 -19.37 -8.52
CA ASN A 158 0.33 -19.07 -9.78
C ASN A 158 0.47 -20.21 -10.81
N LYS A 159 -0.31 -20.13 -11.88
CA LYS A 159 -0.33 -21.16 -12.92
C LYS A 159 0.96 -21.23 -13.74
N GLU A 160 1.74 -20.16 -13.73
CA GLU A 160 3.02 -20.03 -14.42
C GLU A 160 4.19 -20.62 -13.63
N GLY A 161 3.94 -21.13 -12.41
CA GLY A 161 4.96 -21.70 -11.53
C GLY A 161 5.74 -20.67 -10.73
N ILE A 162 5.21 -19.47 -10.56
CA ILE A 162 5.78 -18.44 -9.67
C ILE A 162 5.12 -18.60 -8.29
N ASP A 163 5.93 -18.85 -7.28
CA ASP A 163 5.43 -19.07 -5.91
C ASP A 163 4.78 -17.85 -5.30
N LEU A 164 5.34 -16.66 -5.55
CA LEU A 164 4.87 -15.41 -4.96
C LEU A 164 4.79 -14.29 -6.01
N THR A 165 3.61 -13.72 -6.15
CA THR A 165 3.38 -12.47 -6.89
C THR A 165 2.70 -11.50 -5.95
N MET A 166 3.39 -10.42 -5.55
CA MET A 166 2.91 -9.53 -4.50
C MET A 166 2.75 -8.10 -5.01
N THR A 167 1.50 -7.66 -5.15
CA THR A 167 1.16 -6.27 -5.45
C THR A 167 0.21 -5.74 -4.38
N GLN A 168 0.41 -4.51 -3.92
CA GLN A 168 -0.43 -3.89 -2.88
C GLN A 168 -0.53 -4.75 -1.59
N TRP A 169 0.57 -5.35 -1.20
CA TRP A 169 0.67 -6.39 -0.19
C TRP A 169 0.85 -5.88 1.25
N PHE A 170 1.14 -4.60 1.44
CA PHE A 170 1.37 -3.97 2.72
C PHE A 170 0.22 -3.01 3.09
N PRO A 171 0.05 -2.67 4.39
CA PRO A 171 -0.88 -1.62 4.81
C PRO A 171 -0.50 -0.29 4.17
N LYS A 172 -1.29 0.17 3.21
CA LYS A 172 -1.00 1.36 2.40
C LYS A 172 -1.86 2.53 2.80
N LEU A 173 -1.24 3.68 3.12
CA LEU A 173 -1.98 4.91 3.43
C LEU A 173 -2.89 5.28 2.27
N ALA A 174 -4.15 5.61 2.58
CA ALA A 174 -5.11 6.09 1.60
C ALA A 174 -4.74 7.51 1.15
N GLU A 175 -5.15 7.88 -0.05
CA GLU A 175 -4.97 9.24 -0.57
C GLU A 175 -5.89 10.22 0.15
N TYR A 176 -5.38 11.43 0.36
CA TYR A 176 -6.14 12.62 0.74
C TYR A 176 -5.85 13.73 -0.26
N ASP A 177 -6.84 14.15 -0.98
CA ASP A 177 -6.75 15.20 -1.99
C ASP A 177 -7.84 16.27 -1.82
N HIS A 178 -8.11 17.07 -2.82
CA HIS A 178 -9.11 18.14 -2.80
C HIS A 178 -10.57 17.64 -2.63
N GLU A 179 -10.82 16.35 -2.86
CA GLU A 179 -12.11 15.69 -2.59
C GLU A 179 -12.16 15.07 -1.18
N GLY A 180 -11.06 15.12 -0.44
CA GLY A 180 -10.91 14.53 0.88
C GLY A 180 -10.23 13.16 0.87
N TRP A 181 -10.54 12.32 1.86
CA TRP A 181 -10.00 10.98 1.97
C TRP A 181 -10.65 9.99 1.01
N HIS A 182 -9.85 9.10 0.42
CA HIS A 182 -10.31 8.01 -0.44
C HIS A 182 -10.19 6.62 0.22
N PRO A 183 -10.86 6.34 1.34
CA PRO A 183 -10.80 5.06 2.05
C PRO A 183 -11.81 4.05 1.48
N ASN A 184 -11.93 3.99 0.16
CA ASN A 184 -12.91 3.11 -0.48
C ASN A 184 -12.53 1.64 -0.26
N PRO A 185 -13.45 0.77 0.18
CA PRO A 185 -13.21 -0.66 0.26
C PRO A 185 -12.77 -1.24 -1.07
N TYR A 186 -11.85 -2.23 -1.02
CA TYR A 186 -11.34 -2.87 -2.22
C TYR A 186 -12.33 -3.93 -2.74
N ILE A 187 -13.05 -3.59 -3.76
CA ILE A 187 -14.09 -4.44 -4.40
C ILE A 187 -13.88 -4.59 -5.92
N GLY A 188 -12.62 -4.53 -6.38
CA GLY A 188 -12.25 -4.68 -7.78
C GLY A 188 -12.05 -3.36 -8.53
N ARG A 189 -11.83 -2.26 -7.81
CA ARG A 189 -11.49 -0.95 -8.38
C ARG A 189 -10.00 -0.79 -8.62
N GLU A 190 -9.60 0.26 -9.32
CA GLU A 190 -8.21 0.66 -9.45
C GLU A 190 -7.66 1.17 -8.11
N PHE A 191 -6.35 1.06 -7.97
CA PHE A 191 -5.65 1.56 -6.78
C PHE A 191 -5.43 3.06 -6.88
N HIS A 192 -5.70 3.76 -5.78
CA HIS A 192 -5.42 5.17 -5.62
C HIS A 192 -4.64 5.37 -4.33
N GLY A 193 -3.54 6.09 -4.37
CA GLY A 193 -2.69 6.22 -3.19
C GLY A 193 -1.60 7.26 -3.33
N VAL A 194 -1.06 7.64 -2.19
CA VAL A 194 -0.11 8.74 -2.01
C VAL A 194 1.20 8.48 -2.73
N TRP A 195 1.76 9.50 -3.38
CA TRP A 195 3.10 9.50 -3.94
C TRP A 195 4.15 9.58 -2.83
N GLY A 196 5.27 8.91 -3.03
CA GLY A 196 6.36 8.96 -2.05
C GLY A 196 7.55 8.08 -2.36
N ASN A 197 8.46 8.06 -1.42
CA ASN A 197 9.67 7.25 -1.44
C ASN A 197 9.46 5.97 -0.63
N TYR A 198 10.05 4.89 -1.10
CA TYR A 198 9.92 3.57 -0.48
C TYR A 198 11.29 2.95 -0.32
N THR A 199 11.65 2.60 0.91
CA THR A 199 12.76 1.73 1.24
C THR A 199 12.19 0.44 1.79
N VAL A 200 12.50 -0.69 1.15
CA VAL A 200 11.91 -1.99 1.51
C VAL A 200 13.01 -3.01 1.64
N ASN A 201 13.14 -3.61 2.80
CA ASN A 201 14.02 -4.72 3.08
C ASN A 201 13.20 -6.01 3.15
N ILE A 202 13.47 -6.97 2.28
CA ILE A 202 12.76 -8.24 2.22
C ILE A 202 13.73 -9.37 2.56
N THR A 203 13.58 -9.94 3.74
CA THR A 203 14.31 -11.12 4.17
C THR A 203 13.51 -12.37 3.82
N ILE A 204 14.08 -13.24 3.00
CA ILE A 204 13.44 -14.43 2.45
C ILE A 204 14.46 -15.57 2.29
N ASP A 205 14.00 -16.81 2.14
CA ASP A 205 14.86 -17.96 1.85
C ASP A 205 15.76 -17.69 0.64
N LYS A 206 17.05 -18.02 0.76
CA LYS A 206 18.09 -17.74 -0.24
C LYS A 206 17.88 -18.42 -1.60
N SER A 207 17.01 -19.43 -1.67
CA SER A 207 16.64 -20.07 -2.94
C SER A 207 15.74 -19.22 -3.82
N TYR A 208 15.11 -18.18 -3.23
CA TYR A 208 14.25 -17.26 -3.96
C TYR A 208 15.03 -16.15 -4.62
N VAL A 209 14.59 -15.76 -5.81
CA VAL A 209 15.06 -14.57 -6.53
C VAL A 209 13.92 -13.56 -6.54
N VAL A 210 14.17 -12.39 -5.96
CA VAL A 210 13.15 -11.33 -5.87
C VAL A 210 13.31 -10.37 -7.04
N GLY A 211 12.24 -10.16 -7.79
CA GLY A 211 12.11 -9.10 -8.78
C GLY A 211 11.12 -8.05 -8.28
N GLY A 212 11.46 -6.78 -8.34
CA GLY A 212 10.62 -5.70 -7.83
C GLY A 212 10.75 -4.41 -8.61
N THR A 213 9.85 -3.46 -8.31
CA THR A 213 9.99 -2.07 -8.76
C THR A 213 11.01 -1.34 -7.90
N GLY A 214 11.73 -0.39 -8.50
CA GLY A 214 12.79 0.35 -7.82
C GLY A 214 14.19 -0.14 -8.19
N TYR A 215 15.16 0.17 -7.34
CA TYR A 215 16.56 -0.14 -7.55
C TYR A 215 17.08 -0.96 -6.38
N LEU A 216 17.65 -2.14 -6.67
CA LEU A 216 18.32 -2.96 -5.68
C LEU A 216 19.57 -2.23 -5.14
N GLN A 217 19.63 -2.06 -3.81
CA GLN A 217 20.69 -1.27 -3.18
C GLN A 217 21.91 -2.11 -2.81
N ASN A 218 21.76 -3.40 -2.54
CA ASN A 218 22.79 -4.31 -2.03
C ASN A 218 23.16 -5.40 -3.06
N ILE A 219 23.40 -5.00 -4.28
CA ILE A 219 23.75 -5.89 -5.43
C ILE A 219 24.92 -6.81 -5.09
N ASP A 220 25.91 -6.30 -4.36
CA ASP A 220 27.12 -7.02 -3.96
C ASP A 220 26.87 -8.14 -2.93
N GLU A 221 25.72 -8.15 -2.27
CA GLU A 221 25.29 -9.20 -1.36
C GLU A 221 24.39 -10.24 -2.04
N ILE A 222 23.65 -9.82 -3.04
CA ILE A 222 22.62 -10.62 -3.70
C ILE A 222 23.21 -11.46 -4.85
N GLY A 223 23.79 -10.85 -5.85
CA GLY A 223 24.14 -11.52 -7.11
C GLY A 223 22.91 -11.87 -7.92
N HIS A 224 22.69 -13.14 -8.22
CA HIS A 224 21.52 -13.68 -8.97
C HIS A 224 21.22 -12.97 -10.30
N GLY A 225 22.27 -12.47 -10.99
CA GLY A 225 22.11 -11.76 -12.26
C GLY A 225 21.87 -10.25 -12.15
N TYR A 226 21.70 -9.71 -10.94
CA TYR A 226 21.62 -8.25 -10.72
C TYR A 226 22.99 -7.57 -10.73
N GLY A 227 24.05 -8.33 -10.52
CA GLY A 227 25.43 -7.88 -10.50
C GLY A 227 26.35 -8.97 -9.99
N GLU A 228 27.64 -8.65 -9.81
CA GLU A 228 28.61 -9.57 -9.24
C GLU A 228 28.49 -9.58 -7.71
N LYS A 229 28.28 -10.77 -7.14
CA LYS A 229 28.27 -10.95 -5.69
C LYS A 229 29.68 -10.95 -5.15
N THR A 230 30.07 -9.92 -4.43
CA THR A 230 31.40 -9.75 -3.84
C THR A 230 31.42 -9.99 -2.33
N LYS A 231 30.30 -9.81 -1.66
CA LYS A 231 30.13 -10.08 -0.23
C LYS A 231 29.54 -11.47 0.00
N LYS A 232 30.06 -12.16 1.03
CA LYS A 232 29.50 -13.44 1.48
C LYS A 232 28.32 -13.17 2.42
N THR A 233 27.21 -13.84 2.13
CA THR A 233 26.06 -13.93 3.03
C THR A 233 26.08 -15.28 3.75
N ASN A 234 25.85 -15.27 5.05
CA ASN A 234 25.80 -16.47 5.87
C ASN A 234 24.34 -16.83 6.20
N GLY A 235 24.06 -18.13 6.30
CA GLY A 235 22.73 -18.63 6.66
C GLY A 235 21.87 -19.01 5.45
N ASP A 236 20.60 -19.26 5.73
CA ASP A 236 19.63 -19.73 4.75
C ASP A 236 18.68 -18.64 4.25
N LEU A 237 18.82 -17.41 4.77
CA LEU A 237 18.05 -16.24 4.39
C LEU A 237 18.93 -15.22 3.65
N LEU A 238 18.29 -14.46 2.75
CA LEU A 238 18.84 -13.28 2.11
C LEU A 238 17.90 -12.10 2.33
N THR A 239 18.50 -10.92 2.55
CA THR A 239 17.75 -9.66 2.58
C THR A 239 17.99 -8.90 1.27
N TRP A 240 16.90 -8.61 0.60
CA TRP A 240 16.83 -7.87 -0.65
C TRP A 240 16.47 -6.43 -0.38
#